data_4e124da902432f7cfbd5023bdc1032e4
#
_entry.id   4e124da902432f7cfbd5023bdc1032e4
#
_cell.length_a   1.000
_cell.length_b   1.000
_cell.length_c   1.000
_cell.angle_alpha   90.00
_cell.angle_beta   90.00
_cell.angle_gamma   90.00
#
_symmetry.space_group_name_H-M   'P 1'
#
loop_
_entity.id
_entity.type
_entity.pdbx_description
1 polymer ?
#
loop_
_entity_poly.entity_id
_entity_poly.type
_entity_poly.pdbx_seq_one_letter_code
_entity_poly.pdbx_strand_id
1 'polypeptide(L)'
;MTNMPNPQEGGSYNPSNVSPQPAQHKNVSPTESNQNEQRPANTEIQIFNQGPNGLFKTGQNDQNSNGQNPPPITNANGEGRRAEIKKSSIFGATLMITNICLGTTIFTFAVRAKSFGLVWLLVFCVIVALLNYWSITRCINSSSRSGKDDFSEITEYYMGRKGRIALNIFLIVYSYATLTCFVGLIYPLFGRFIQSAFYRTKYRDYDHFEDEKWGKMYIKVPFFVGLALIIGTICLIRDINKLNFSAYIGVGACAYAIILVMVQCHSYYKHYKNTVYKEDDDSTHANWVNFGDAFTSDLVFFKGFANLLFAYACQSGIFPIHAGFKMQKDGDKKMKISSALGMLFTTLLHFISIICGFLTDPITPEDLIIYRKDKDNGKDIPMVIARLLVAVSLIFTVPGYYFPLRLSVINSFTKGILTTKFNIIFTYVSVFACSVIAAIYDKILNYLSYIGFISVFISFLFPILLNIKSTGKKFTYWKNLLDFILAIVVCALALVAFVATLKDDITG
;
A
#
# COMPACT_ATOMS: atom_id res chain seq x y z
N MET A 1 56.98 29.33 14.93
CA MET A 1 57.82 30.07 13.97
C MET A 1 56.94 30.36 12.78
N THR A 2 56.47 31.60 12.77
CA THR A 2 56.69 32.69 11.79
C THR A 2 55.96 32.37 10.45
N ASN A 3 55.14 33.17 9.82
CA ASN A 3 54.63 34.54 10.01
C ASN A 3 53.54 34.74 8.98
N MET A 4 52.46 35.41 9.35
CA MET A 4 51.64 36.21 8.44
C MET A 4 52.45 37.43 7.89
N PRO A 5 52.00 38.15 6.83
CA PRO A 5 50.88 39.08 6.97
C PRO A 5 49.96 39.31 5.74
N ASN A 6 48.78 39.83 6.02
CA ASN A 6 47.93 40.75 5.26
C ASN A 6 48.56 42.14 5.17
N PRO A 7 48.13 43.25 4.44
CA PRO A 7 46.78 43.61 4.08
C PRO A 7 46.56 44.51 2.81
N GLN A 8 45.32 45.06 2.68
CA GLN A 8 44.90 46.40 2.14
C GLN A 8 44.62 46.51 0.63
N GLU A 9 43.62 47.08 0.23
CA GLU A 9 42.73 48.26 0.20
C GLU A 9 42.31 48.47 -1.24
N GLY A 10 41.20 48.94 -1.72
CA GLY A 10 40.22 49.90 -1.32
C GLY A 10 39.52 50.41 -2.59
N GLY A 11 38.32 50.99 -2.47
CA GLY A 11 37.71 51.85 -3.49
C GLY A 11 36.29 51.46 -3.89
N SER A 12 35.31 51.84 -3.21
CA SER A 12 34.36 52.97 -3.18
C SER A 12 34.06 53.64 -4.51
N TYR A 13 32.82 53.52 -4.98
CA TYR A 13 32.02 54.62 -5.53
C TYR A 13 30.51 54.22 -5.70
N ASN A 14 29.64 54.96 -5.02
CA ASN A 14 28.22 55.24 -5.26
C ASN A 14 28.20 56.74 -5.67
N PRO A 15 27.12 57.43 -6.13
CA PRO A 15 25.70 57.16 -6.15
C PRO A 15 24.90 57.77 -7.34
N SER A 16 23.62 57.80 -7.17
CA SER A 16 22.59 58.78 -7.55
C SER A 16 21.56 58.42 -8.59
N ASN A 17 20.34 58.26 -8.08
CA ASN A 17 19.12 59.07 -8.30
C ASN A 17 18.56 59.19 -9.73
N VAL A 18 17.30 58.72 -9.87
CA VAL A 18 16.18 59.62 -10.23
C VAL A 18 14.88 58.82 -10.38
N SER A 19 13.89 59.10 -9.51
CA SER A 19 12.44 58.93 -9.78
C SER A 19 11.93 60.16 -10.50
N PRO A 20 10.78 60.20 -11.22
CA PRO A 20 9.50 60.35 -10.55
C PRO A 20 8.27 59.73 -11.25
N GLN A 21 7.17 59.63 -10.47
CA GLN A 21 5.73 59.48 -10.78
C GLN A 21 5.15 60.62 -11.64
N PRO A 22 3.78 60.76 -11.80
CA PRO A 22 2.65 59.86 -12.09
C PRO A 22 1.66 60.48 -13.16
N ALA A 23 0.60 59.74 -13.56
CA ALA A 23 -0.70 60.34 -14.01
C ALA A 23 -1.72 59.22 -14.28
N GLN A 24 -2.79 59.14 -13.56
CA GLN A 24 -4.13 59.71 -13.56
C GLN A 24 -5.16 59.05 -14.49
N HIS A 25 -6.17 58.53 -13.82
CA HIS A 25 -7.64 58.55 -14.02
C HIS A 25 -8.27 58.23 -15.38
N LYS A 26 -9.19 57.22 -15.34
CA LYS A 26 -10.62 57.53 -15.60
C LYS A 26 -11.53 56.41 -15.12
N ASN A 27 -12.44 56.78 -14.22
CA ASN A 27 -13.68 56.09 -13.85
C ASN A 27 -14.68 56.03 -14.97
N VAL A 28 -15.44 54.93 -15.08
CA VAL A 28 -16.85 54.94 -15.44
C VAL A 28 -17.51 53.69 -14.82
N SER A 29 -18.47 53.88 -13.93
CA SER A 29 -19.53 52.98 -13.49
C SER A 29 -20.87 53.51 -14.02
N PRO A 30 -22.01 52.88 -13.73
CA PRO A 30 -22.50 51.53 -13.84
C PRO A 30 -23.82 51.46 -14.66
N THR A 31 -24.31 50.26 -14.98
CA THR A 31 -25.78 50.11 -15.13
C THR A 31 -26.20 48.68 -14.75
N GLU A 32 -27.17 48.62 -13.90
CA GLU A 32 -27.93 47.48 -13.41
C GLU A 32 -28.77 46.83 -14.49
N SER A 33 -28.96 45.52 -14.42
CA SER A 33 -30.31 44.94 -14.54
C SER A 33 -30.34 43.50 -13.98
N ASN A 34 -31.24 43.26 -13.06
CA ASN A 34 -31.69 42.00 -12.52
C ASN A 34 -32.13 40.99 -13.57
N GLN A 35 -31.85 39.68 -13.33
CA GLN A 35 -32.93 38.69 -13.20
C GLN A 35 -32.44 37.39 -12.60
N ASN A 36 -33.13 36.98 -11.55
CA ASN A 36 -33.07 35.68 -10.86
C ASN A 36 -33.47 34.54 -11.83
N GLU A 37 -32.70 33.48 -11.89
CA GLU A 37 -33.24 32.14 -12.06
C GLU A 37 -32.30 31.12 -11.39
N GLN A 38 -32.79 30.53 -10.30
CA GLN A 38 -32.20 29.39 -9.61
C GLN A 38 -32.34 28.15 -10.49
N ARG A 39 -31.21 27.54 -10.87
CA ARG A 39 -31.14 26.14 -11.31
C ARG A 39 -30.16 25.37 -10.43
N PRO A 40 -30.49 24.12 -10.05
CA PRO A 40 -29.65 23.32 -9.17
C PRO A 40 -28.37 22.89 -9.91
N ALA A 41 -27.23 23.08 -9.25
CA ALA A 41 -25.91 22.72 -9.75
C ALA A 41 -25.73 21.20 -9.84
N ASN A 42 -25.91 20.64 -11.02
CA ASN A 42 -25.35 19.34 -11.40
C ASN A 42 -23.87 19.53 -11.73
N THR A 43 -23.00 19.27 -10.76
CA THR A 43 -21.55 19.30 -10.99
C THR A 43 -21.12 17.97 -11.62
N GLU A 44 -21.19 17.88 -12.94
CA GLU A 44 -20.53 16.82 -13.70
C GLU A 44 -19.03 17.09 -13.73
N ILE A 45 -18.27 16.23 -13.09
CA ILE A 45 -16.81 16.21 -13.20
C ILE A 45 -16.46 15.34 -14.41
N GLN A 46 -16.17 15.97 -15.53
CA GLN A 46 -15.55 15.29 -16.68
C GLN A 46 -14.09 14.99 -16.34
N ILE A 47 -13.78 13.72 -16.17
CA ILE A 47 -12.41 13.20 -16.18
C ILE A 47 -12.06 12.96 -17.65
N PHE A 48 -11.06 13.67 -18.11
CA PHE A 48 -10.58 13.73 -19.50
C PHE A 48 -10.54 12.40 -20.23
N ASN A 49 -11.24 12.35 -21.33
CA ASN A 49 -11.11 11.36 -22.37
C ASN A 49 -10.66 12.07 -23.66
N GLN A 50 -9.39 12.00 -24.00
CA GLN A 50 -8.97 12.25 -25.38
C GLN A 50 -9.11 10.94 -26.16
N GLY A 51 -10.14 10.86 -26.97
CA GLY A 51 -10.37 9.79 -27.92
C GLY A 51 -9.31 9.75 -29.03
N PRO A 52 -9.10 8.59 -29.65
CA PRO A 52 -8.10 8.40 -30.70
C PRO A 52 -8.68 8.76 -32.07
N ASN A 53 -8.55 10.00 -32.50
CA ASN A 53 -8.65 10.35 -33.92
C ASN A 53 -7.85 11.64 -34.17
N GLY A 54 -6.57 11.48 -34.41
CA GLY A 54 -5.67 12.50 -34.91
C GLY A 54 -4.77 11.88 -35.98
N LEU A 55 -5.15 12.08 -37.25
CA LEU A 55 -4.40 11.71 -38.44
C LEU A 55 -2.94 12.17 -38.33
N PHE A 56 -2.01 11.23 -38.50
CA PHE A 56 -0.62 11.52 -38.76
C PHE A 56 -0.48 12.20 -40.11
N LYS A 57 -0.11 13.49 -40.12
CA LYS A 57 0.55 14.13 -41.25
C LYS A 57 2.04 14.19 -40.94
N THR A 58 2.81 13.41 -41.68
CA THR A 58 4.25 13.56 -41.84
C THR A 58 4.54 14.89 -42.50
N GLY A 59 5.27 15.77 -41.82
CA GLY A 59 5.82 17.01 -42.36
C GLY A 59 7.18 17.24 -41.70
N GLN A 60 8.19 17.30 -42.57
CA GLN A 60 9.59 17.55 -42.27
C GLN A 60 9.86 18.94 -41.68
N ASN A 61 10.90 18.99 -40.85
CA ASN A 61 11.77 20.11 -40.51
C ASN A 61 11.13 21.40 -39.98
N ASP A 62 11.42 21.69 -38.68
CA ASP A 62 12.17 22.92 -38.39
C ASP A 62 12.75 22.88 -36.97
N GLN A 63 14.03 23.06 -36.90
CA GLN A 63 14.81 23.37 -35.72
C GLN A 63 14.42 24.78 -35.25
N ASN A 64 13.82 24.87 -34.05
CA ASN A 64 14.04 26.01 -33.15
C ASN A 64 13.56 25.66 -31.74
N SER A 65 14.53 25.40 -30.87
CA SER A 65 14.35 25.16 -29.45
C SER A 65 14.14 26.48 -28.72
N ASN A 66 12.89 26.88 -28.51
CA ASN A 66 12.55 27.83 -27.47
C ASN A 66 11.62 27.11 -26.47
N GLY A 67 12.08 27.05 -25.23
CA GLY A 67 11.37 26.39 -24.13
C GLY A 67 10.01 26.99 -23.85
N GLN A 68 9.00 26.50 -24.55
CA GLN A 68 7.62 26.79 -24.23
C GLN A 68 7.03 25.66 -23.42
N ASN A 69 6.64 26.00 -22.19
CA ASN A 69 5.83 25.15 -21.35
C ASN A 69 4.58 24.67 -22.11
N PRO A 70 4.14 23.41 -21.94
CA PRO A 70 2.90 22.92 -22.52
C PRO A 70 1.71 23.80 -22.08
N PRO A 71 0.72 24.04 -22.96
CA PRO A 71 -0.39 24.91 -22.65
C PRO A 71 -1.18 24.38 -21.45
N PRO A 72 -1.73 25.26 -20.60
CA PRO A 72 -2.55 24.86 -19.45
C PRO A 72 -3.82 24.19 -19.93
N ILE A 73 -4.18 23.09 -19.31
CA ILE A 73 -5.46 22.40 -19.49
C ILE A 73 -6.55 23.31 -18.94
N THR A 74 -7.32 23.95 -19.79
CA THR A 74 -8.46 24.79 -19.40
C THR A 74 -9.71 23.94 -19.21
N ASN A 75 -10.36 24.09 -18.08
CA ASN A 75 -11.72 23.59 -17.87
C ASN A 75 -12.71 24.48 -18.64
N ALA A 76 -13.92 23.96 -18.95
CA ALA A 76 -14.95 24.65 -19.71
C ALA A 76 -15.39 26.04 -19.15
N ASN A 77 -14.91 26.45 -18.00
CA ASN A 77 -15.14 27.74 -17.34
C ASN A 77 -13.91 28.67 -17.35
N GLY A 78 -12.88 28.40 -18.17
CA GLY A 78 -11.76 29.34 -18.35
C GLY A 78 -10.81 29.51 -17.16
N GLU A 79 -11.04 28.89 -16.02
CA GLU A 79 -10.15 28.93 -14.87
C GLU A 79 -9.19 27.74 -14.88
N GLY A 80 -7.99 27.99 -15.34
CA GLY A 80 -6.89 27.04 -15.31
C GLY A 80 -6.38 26.80 -13.90
N ARG A 81 -7.07 25.99 -13.10
CA ARG A 81 -6.46 25.42 -11.90
C ARG A 81 -5.46 24.34 -12.33
N ARG A 82 -4.20 24.75 -12.51
CA ARG A 82 -3.08 23.81 -12.33
C ARG A 82 -3.21 23.29 -10.90
N ALA A 83 -3.63 22.04 -10.72
CA ALA A 83 -3.40 21.38 -9.44
C ALA A 83 -1.90 21.50 -9.19
N GLU A 84 -1.48 22.29 -8.21
CA GLU A 84 -0.09 22.34 -7.76
C GLU A 84 0.32 20.92 -7.41
N ILE A 85 1.08 20.27 -8.31
CA ILE A 85 1.68 18.96 -8.01
C ILE A 85 2.66 19.22 -6.87
N LYS A 86 2.22 18.93 -5.65
CA LYS A 86 3.00 19.13 -4.44
C LYS A 86 4.31 18.35 -4.58
N LYS A 87 5.45 19.05 -4.55
CA LYS A 87 6.77 18.42 -4.68
C LYS A 87 6.95 17.37 -3.58
N SER A 88 7.19 16.12 -3.97
CA SER A 88 7.47 15.04 -3.03
C SER A 88 8.87 15.18 -2.44
N SER A 89 9.00 14.92 -1.13
CA SER A 89 10.31 14.79 -0.48
C SER A 89 10.75 13.31 -0.47
N ILE A 90 12.07 13.06 -0.42
CA ILE A 90 12.62 11.70 -0.30
C ILE A 90 12.06 11.04 0.95
N PHE A 91 12.06 11.73 2.09
CA PHE A 91 11.54 11.19 3.35
C PHE A 91 10.04 10.88 3.29
N GLY A 92 9.23 11.81 2.75
CA GLY A 92 7.78 11.59 2.59
C GLY A 92 7.48 10.39 1.70
N ALA A 93 8.17 10.26 0.56
CA ALA A 93 8.02 9.11 -0.32
C ALA A 93 8.46 7.79 0.34
N THR A 94 9.57 7.81 1.10
CA THR A 94 10.02 6.65 1.89
C THR A 94 8.95 6.19 2.85
N LEU A 95 8.36 7.11 3.64
CA LEU A 95 7.28 6.77 4.58
C LEU A 95 6.02 6.25 3.87
N MET A 96 5.64 6.83 2.72
CA MET A 96 4.50 6.34 1.96
C MET A 96 4.72 4.91 1.45
N ILE A 97 5.90 4.62 0.90
CA ILE A 97 6.25 3.27 0.43
C ILE A 97 6.25 2.29 1.60
N THR A 98 6.89 2.66 2.72
CA THR A 98 6.91 1.85 3.93
C THR A 98 5.49 1.57 4.43
N ASN A 99 4.60 2.59 4.47
CA ASN A 99 3.21 2.40 4.90
C ASN A 99 2.42 1.43 4.02
N ILE A 100 2.60 1.51 2.69
CA ILE A 100 1.95 0.57 1.75
C ILE A 100 2.43 -0.86 2.00
N CYS A 101 3.72 -1.07 2.29
CA CYS A 101 4.30 -2.38 2.53
C CYS A 101 4.01 -2.93 3.94
N LEU A 102 3.85 -2.07 4.96
CA LEU A 102 3.68 -2.55 6.33
C LEU A 102 2.36 -3.30 6.52
N GLY A 103 1.24 -2.74 6.09
CA GLY A 103 -0.09 -3.37 6.20
C GLY A 103 -0.28 -4.20 7.47
N THR A 104 -1.15 -5.20 7.41
CA THR A 104 -1.37 -6.18 8.49
C THR A 104 -0.40 -7.34 8.46
N THR A 105 0.29 -7.55 7.34
CA THR A 105 1.20 -8.67 7.13
C THR A 105 2.37 -8.69 8.10
N ILE A 106 2.78 -7.53 8.61
CA ILE A 106 3.86 -7.43 9.59
C ILE A 106 3.58 -8.23 10.86
N PHE A 107 2.32 -8.45 11.20
CA PHE A 107 1.92 -9.18 12.39
C PHE A 107 1.74 -10.70 12.16
N THR A 108 1.76 -11.16 10.89
CA THR A 108 1.50 -12.56 10.53
C THR A 108 2.75 -13.41 10.36
N PHE A 109 3.94 -12.81 10.27
CA PHE A 109 5.14 -13.57 9.94
C PHE A 109 5.73 -14.37 11.11
N ALA A 110 5.43 -14.00 12.35
CA ALA A 110 5.91 -14.75 13.50
C ALA A 110 5.45 -16.23 13.46
N VAL A 111 4.19 -16.48 13.07
CA VAL A 111 3.67 -17.85 12.92
C VAL A 111 4.37 -18.63 11.80
N ARG A 112 4.80 -17.95 10.75
CA ARG A 112 5.51 -18.60 9.64
C ARG A 112 6.92 -19.06 10.01
N ALA A 113 7.54 -18.44 11.03
CA ALA A 113 8.84 -18.86 11.51
C ALA A 113 8.83 -20.29 12.06
N LYS A 114 7.70 -20.79 12.58
CA LYS A 114 7.54 -22.19 13.02
C LYS A 114 7.82 -23.17 11.87
N SER A 115 7.31 -22.89 10.67
CA SER A 115 7.44 -23.82 9.53
C SER A 115 8.71 -23.57 8.69
N PHE A 116 9.13 -22.30 8.57
CA PHE A 116 10.32 -21.95 7.79
C PHE A 116 11.63 -22.11 8.53
N GLY A 117 11.59 -22.08 9.87
CA GLY A 117 12.74 -21.73 10.68
C GLY A 117 13.00 -20.22 10.66
N LEU A 118 13.30 -19.65 11.82
CA LEU A 118 13.48 -18.22 12.00
C LEU A 118 14.52 -17.63 11.02
N VAL A 119 15.70 -18.26 10.92
CA VAL A 119 16.82 -17.76 10.10
C VAL A 119 16.43 -17.72 8.63
N TRP A 120 15.81 -18.77 8.11
CA TRP A 120 15.42 -18.84 6.70
C TRP A 120 14.32 -17.82 6.37
N LEU A 121 13.37 -17.59 7.26
CA LEU A 121 12.35 -16.57 7.04
C LEU A 121 12.97 -15.18 6.92
N LEU A 122 13.97 -14.83 7.74
CA LEU A 122 14.70 -13.57 7.64
C LEU A 122 15.47 -13.46 6.32
N VAL A 123 16.11 -14.53 5.88
CA VAL A 123 16.80 -14.58 4.57
C VAL A 123 15.81 -14.34 3.43
N PHE A 124 14.63 -15.00 3.45
CA PHE A 124 13.61 -14.80 2.43
C PHE A 124 13.02 -13.39 2.44
N CYS A 125 12.88 -12.75 3.61
CA CYS A 125 12.49 -11.35 3.69
C CYS A 125 13.46 -10.45 2.90
N VAL A 126 14.78 -10.65 3.03
CA VAL A 126 15.78 -9.89 2.27
C VAL A 126 15.65 -10.16 0.77
N ILE A 127 15.56 -11.44 0.38
CA ILE A 127 15.42 -11.82 -1.04
C ILE A 127 14.19 -11.15 -1.66
N VAL A 128 13.04 -11.22 -0.99
CA VAL A 128 11.78 -10.63 -1.49
C VAL A 128 11.85 -9.12 -1.52
N ALA A 129 12.49 -8.47 -0.54
CA ALA A 129 12.72 -7.02 -0.55
C ALA A 129 13.56 -6.59 -1.76
N LEU A 130 14.65 -7.31 -2.06
CA LEU A 130 15.49 -7.05 -3.22
C LEU A 130 14.76 -7.26 -4.54
N LEU A 131 13.95 -8.32 -4.65
CA LEU A 131 13.11 -8.60 -5.82
C LEU A 131 12.08 -7.47 -6.04
N ASN A 132 11.43 -7.00 -4.97
CA ASN A 132 10.47 -5.90 -5.07
C ASN A 132 11.16 -4.58 -5.43
N TYR A 133 12.30 -4.25 -4.83
CA TYR A 133 13.07 -3.07 -5.20
C TYR A 133 13.48 -3.11 -6.69
N TRP A 134 13.94 -4.28 -7.16
CA TRP A 134 14.25 -4.48 -8.57
C TRP A 134 13.02 -4.23 -9.47
N SER A 135 11.86 -4.78 -9.12
CA SER A 135 10.61 -4.54 -9.84
C SER A 135 10.19 -3.05 -9.83
N ILE A 136 10.27 -2.37 -8.68
CA ILE A 136 9.98 -0.94 -8.56
C ILE A 136 10.86 -0.11 -9.50
N THR A 137 12.14 -0.45 -9.63
CA THR A 137 13.02 0.25 -10.57
C THR A 137 12.56 0.11 -12.02
N ARG A 138 11.92 -1.01 -12.37
CA ARG A 138 11.29 -1.21 -13.70
C ARG A 138 10.04 -0.35 -13.87
N CYS A 139 9.22 -0.20 -12.83
CA CYS A 139 8.08 0.72 -12.81
C CYS A 139 8.54 2.17 -13.06
N ILE A 140 9.54 2.65 -12.32
CA ILE A 140 10.07 4.00 -12.45
C ILE A 140 10.60 4.24 -13.87
N ASN A 141 11.40 3.31 -14.40
CA ASN A 141 11.96 3.44 -15.74
C ASN A 141 10.89 3.47 -16.84
N SER A 142 9.84 2.66 -16.74
CA SER A 142 8.74 2.65 -17.71
C SER A 142 7.89 3.92 -17.61
N SER A 143 7.62 4.42 -16.41
CA SER A 143 6.92 5.69 -16.18
C SER A 143 7.69 6.88 -16.75
N SER A 144 9.01 6.96 -16.49
CA SER A 144 9.85 8.05 -17.00
C SER A 144 9.90 8.08 -18.53
N ARG A 145 10.00 6.90 -19.18
CA ARG A 145 10.04 6.81 -20.64
C ARG A 145 8.70 7.10 -21.31
N SER A 146 7.57 6.74 -20.67
CA SER A 146 6.23 7.00 -21.20
C SER A 146 5.75 8.43 -20.95
N GLY A 147 6.32 9.14 -19.97
CA GLY A 147 5.82 10.42 -19.49
C GLY A 147 4.48 10.36 -18.74
N LYS A 148 3.91 9.15 -18.55
CA LYS A 148 2.61 8.94 -17.91
C LYS A 148 2.76 8.64 -16.42
N ASP A 149 1.72 8.97 -15.63
CA ASP A 149 1.73 8.92 -14.16
C ASP A 149 0.81 7.86 -13.57
N ASP A 150 -0.04 7.24 -14.40
CA ASP A 150 -0.94 6.17 -13.97
C ASP A 150 -0.53 4.81 -14.55
N PHE A 151 -0.66 3.76 -13.73
CA PHE A 151 -0.25 2.41 -14.11
C PHE A 151 -1.03 1.89 -15.34
N SER A 152 -2.34 2.16 -15.36
CA SER A 152 -3.22 1.76 -16.46
C SER A 152 -2.89 2.52 -17.76
N GLU A 153 -2.58 3.82 -17.68
CA GLU A 153 -2.19 4.62 -18.84
C GLU A 153 -0.82 4.20 -19.40
N ILE A 154 0.16 3.90 -18.54
CA ILE A 154 1.47 3.38 -18.94
C ILE A 154 1.30 2.05 -19.66
N THR A 155 0.43 1.19 -19.11
CA THR A 155 0.14 -0.12 -19.70
C THR A 155 -0.54 0.02 -21.05
N GLU A 156 -1.48 0.93 -21.19
CA GLU A 156 -2.10 1.23 -22.49
C GLU A 156 -1.10 1.75 -23.51
N TYR A 157 -0.21 2.63 -23.08
CA TYR A 157 0.82 3.21 -23.96
C TYR A 157 1.74 2.15 -24.57
N TYR A 158 2.19 1.14 -23.77
CA TYR A 158 3.11 0.12 -24.25
C TYR A 158 2.46 -1.18 -24.75
N MET A 159 1.29 -1.55 -24.21
CA MET A 159 0.63 -2.83 -24.47
C MET A 159 -0.73 -2.67 -25.14
N GLY A 160 -1.18 -1.43 -25.35
CA GLY A 160 -2.46 -1.12 -25.95
C GLY A 160 -3.65 -1.39 -25.02
N ARG A 161 -4.86 -1.18 -25.55
CA ARG A 161 -6.13 -1.30 -24.79
C ARG A 161 -6.32 -2.67 -24.14
N LYS A 162 -5.92 -3.76 -24.80
CA LYS A 162 -6.02 -5.13 -24.23
C LYS A 162 -5.16 -5.29 -22.97
N GLY A 163 -3.93 -4.76 -23.01
CA GLY A 163 -3.02 -4.77 -21.83
C GLY A 163 -3.61 -3.97 -20.67
N ARG A 164 -4.18 -2.78 -20.93
CA ARG A 164 -4.86 -1.98 -19.90
C ARG A 164 -6.02 -2.73 -19.25
N ILE A 165 -6.88 -3.37 -20.06
CA ILE A 165 -8.01 -4.14 -19.53
C ILE A 165 -7.52 -5.29 -18.66
N ALA A 166 -6.52 -6.04 -19.11
CA ALA A 166 -5.93 -7.13 -18.33
C ALA A 166 -5.38 -6.63 -16.99
N LEU A 167 -4.56 -5.56 -16.99
CA LEU A 167 -4.06 -4.96 -15.74
C LEU A 167 -5.20 -4.52 -14.81
N ASN A 168 -6.22 -3.86 -15.35
CA ASN A 168 -7.33 -3.37 -14.54
C ASN A 168 -8.11 -4.50 -13.89
N ILE A 169 -8.28 -5.65 -14.56
CA ILE A 169 -8.91 -6.84 -13.96
C ILE A 169 -8.08 -7.31 -12.75
N PHE A 170 -6.76 -7.46 -12.90
CA PHE A 170 -5.90 -7.84 -11.78
C PHE A 170 -5.93 -6.81 -10.64
N LEU A 171 -5.92 -5.51 -10.94
CA LEU A 171 -6.03 -4.45 -9.93
C LEU A 171 -7.37 -4.49 -9.19
N ILE A 172 -8.47 -4.74 -9.90
CA ILE A 172 -9.80 -4.86 -9.30
C ILE A 172 -9.84 -6.06 -8.34
N VAL A 173 -9.42 -7.24 -8.81
CA VAL A 173 -9.43 -8.47 -7.99
C VAL A 173 -8.51 -8.33 -6.78
N TYR A 174 -7.29 -7.80 -6.98
CA TYR A 174 -6.34 -7.53 -5.91
C TYR A 174 -6.90 -6.57 -4.85
N SER A 175 -7.50 -5.47 -5.30
CA SER A 175 -8.05 -4.46 -4.38
C SER A 175 -9.24 -5.01 -3.59
N TYR A 176 -10.16 -5.74 -4.23
CA TYR A 176 -11.27 -6.40 -3.53
C TYR A 176 -10.77 -7.42 -2.51
N ALA A 177 -9.79 -8.25 -2.89
CA ALA A 177 -9.21 -9.23 -1.99
C ALA A 177 -8.54 -8.56 -0.78
N THR A 178 -7.74 -7.51 -1.02
CA THR A 178 -7.07 -6.76 0.06
C THR A 178 -8.08 -6.05 0.99
N LEU A 179 -9.12 -5.44 0.43
CA LEU A 179 -10.21 -4.82 1.20
C LEU A 179 -10.91 -5.83 2.10
N THR A 180 -11.27 -6.99 1.54
CA THR A 180 -11.93 -8.07 2.30
C THR A 180 -11.04 -8.56 3.44
N CYS A 181 -9.73 -8.72 3.20
CA CYS A 181 -8.77 -9.10 4.23
C CYS A 181 -8.74 -8.08 5.38
N PHE A 182 -8.65 -6.79 5.08
CA PHE A 182 -8.61 -5.76 6.12
C PHE A 182 -9.91 -5.68 6.92
N VAL A 183 -11.05 -5.75 6.24
CA VAL A 183 -12.36 -5.78 6.90
C VAL A 183 -12.49 -7.00 7.81
N GLY A 184 -12.04 -8.18 7.33
CA GLY A 184 -12.05 -9.42 8.11
C GLY A 184 -11.16 -9.35 9.36
N LEU A 185 -10.01 -8.70 9.28
CA LEU A 185 -9.09 -8.53 10.42
C LEU A 185 -9.60 -7.58 11.51
N ILE A 186 -10.43 -6.62 11.15
CA ILE A 186 -10.97 -5.65 12.11
C ILE A 186 -11.86 -6.36 13.15
N TYR A 187 -12.66 -7.35 12.75
CA TYR A 187 -13.59 -8.05 13.63
C TYR A 187 -12.92 -8.76 14.81
N PRO A 188 -11.97 -9.68 14.61
CA PRO A 188 -11.28 -10.35 15.71
C PRO A 188 -10.42 -9.39 16.55
N LEU A 189 -9.87 -8.33 15.96
CA LEU A 189 -9.13 -7.32 16.71
C LEU A 189 -10.02 -6.59 17.72
N PHE A 190 -11.22 -6.15 17.29
CA PHE A 190 -12.21 -5.58 18.19
C PHE A 190 -12.72 -6.57 19.21
N GLY A 191 -12.94 -7.84 18.81
CA GLY A 191 -13.36 -8.89 19.73
C GLY A 191 -12.37 -9.13 20.85
N ARG A 192 -11.09 -9.27 20.52
CA ARG A 192 -9.99 -9.43 21.50
C ARG A 192 -9.81 -8.16 22.35
N PHE A 193 -10.00 -6.98 21.78
CA PHE A 193 -10.02 -5.74 22.56
C PHE A 193 -11.16 -5.75 23.58
N ILE A 194 -12.39 -6.06 23.20
CA ILE A 194 -13.56 -6.09 24.06
C ILE A 194 -13.42 -7.17 25.14
N GLN A 195 -12.99 -8.36 24.77
CA GLN A 195 -12.73 -9.46 25.71
C GLN A 195 -11.70 -9.04 26.78
N SER A 196 -10.56 -8.53 26.35
CA SER A 196 -9.48 -8.13 27.28
C SER A 196 -9.82 -6.91 28.13
N ALA A 197 -10.61 -5.97 27.62
CA ALA A 197 -10.98 -4.74 28.32
C ALA A 197 -12.12 -4.96 29.33
N PHE A 198 -13.17 -5.71 28.93
CA PHE A 198 -14.44 -5.75 29.67
C PHE A 198 -14.84 -7.13 30.19
N TYR A 199 -14.43 -8.22 29.54
CA TYR A 199 -14.91 -9.57 29.85
C TYR A 199 -13.84 -10.52 30.39
N ARG A 200 -12.64 -10.03 30.68
CA ARG A 200 -11.49 -10.82 31.08
C ARG A 200 -11.70 -11.69 32.31
N THR A 201 -12.43 -11.19 33.28
CA THR A 201 -12.75 -11.96 34.51
C THR A 201 -13.64 -13.15 34.22
N LYS A 202 -14.49 -13.08 33.18
CA LYS A 202 -15.41 -14.14 32.80
C LYS A 202 -14.82 -15.09 31.75
N TYR A 203 -14.09 -14.54 30.77
CA TYR A 203 -13.50 -15.30 29.66
C TYR A 203 -11.98 -15.14 29.69
N ARG A 204 -11.27 -16.17 30.08
CA ARG A 204 -9.80 -16.16 30.09
C ARG A 204 -9.21 -16.33 28.71
N ASP A 205 -9.87 -17.13 27.84
CA ASP A 205 -9.48 -17.39 26.47
C ASP A 205 -10.41 -16.68 25.50
N TYR A 206 -9.86 -16.19 24.38
CA TYR A 206 -10.64 -15.52 23.35
C TYR A 206 -11.56 -16.48 22.60
N ASP A 207 -11.11 -17.70 22.35
CA ASP A 207 -11.87 -18.71 21.63
C ASP A 207 -13.20 -19.00 22.34
N HIS A 208 -13.16 -19.18 23.68
CA HIS A 208 -14.36 -19.31 24.49
C HIS A 208 -15.27 -18.08 24.45
N PHE A 209 -14.69 -16.87 24.43
CA PHE A 209 -15.48 -15.64 24.31
C PHE A 209 -16.11 -15.51 22.93
N GLU A 210 -15.38 -15.91 21.88
CA GLU A 210 -15.88 -15.92 20.52
C GLU A 210 -17.04 -16.90 20.37
N ASP A 211 -16.87 -18.15 20.79
CA ASP A 211 -17.88 -19.21 20.67
C ASP A 211 -19.14 -18.88 21.49
N GLU A 212 -18.99 -18.43 22.72
CA GLU A 212 -20.15 -18.19 23.60
C GLU A 212 -20.88 -16.89 23.29
N LYS A 213 -20.17 -15.83 22.86
CA LYS A 213 -20.72 -14.49 22.77
C LYS A 213 -20.41 -13.76 21.47
N TRP A 214 -19.13 -13.54 21.16
CA TRP A 214 -18.73 -12.64 20.08
C TRP A 214 -19.02 -13.20 18.69
N GLY A 215 -18.80 -14.48 18.45
CA GLY A 215 -19.05 -15.16 17.18
C GLY A 215 -20.53 -15.34 16.84
N LYS A 216 -21.46 -15.01 17.75
CA LYS A 216 -22.92 -15.15 17.50
C LYS A 216 -23.37 -14.22 16.37
N MET A 217 -24.21 -14.75 15.47
CA MET A 217 -24.68 -14.02 14.28
C MET A 217 -25.37 -12.69 14.61
N TYR A 218 -26.08 -12.61 15.74
CA TYR A 218 -26.75 -11.38 16.18
C TYR A 218 -25.77 -10.26 16.62
N ILE A 219 -24.47 -10.57 16.84
CA ILE A 219 -23.41 -9.60 17.07
C ILE A 219 -22.60 -9.39 15.79
N LYS A 220 -22.23 -10.49 15.11
CA LYS A 220 -21.38 -10.48 13.93
C LYS A 220 -22.00 -9.67 12.78
N VAL A 221 -23.28 -9.90 12.48
CA VAL A 221 -23.95 -9.21 11.37
C VAL A 221 -24.08 -7.71 11.60
N PRO A 222 -24.63 -7.20 12.72
CA PRO A 222 -24.70 -5.75 12.96
C PRO A 222 -23.32 -5.09 12.97
N PHE A 223 -22.28 -5.76 13.49
CA PHE A 223 -20.92 -5.24 13.47
C PHE A 223 -20.42 -5.01 12.03
N PHE A 224 -20.54 -6.01 11.14
CA PHE A 224 -20.11 -5.87 9.76
C PHE A 224 -20.95 -4.86 8.97
N VAL A 225 -22.24 -4.73 9.25
CA VAL A 225 -23.09 -3.69 8.66
C VAL A 225 -22.66 -2.30 9.13
N GLY A 226 -22.46 -2.11 10.42
CA GLY A 226 -21.97 -0.84 10.97
C GLY A 226 -20.57 -0.47 10.43
N LEU A 227 -19.68 -1.45 10.36
CA LEU A 227 -18.34 -1.29 9.80
C LEU A 227 -18.40 -0.90 8.31
N ALA A 228 -19.27 -1.55 7.52
CA ALA A 228 -19.46 -1.23 6.12
C ALA A 228 -19.98 0.19 5.90
N LEU A 229 -20.86 0.70 6.76
CA LEU A 229 -21.34 2.07 6.71
C LEU A 229 -20.22 3.07 7.03
N ILE A 230 -19.42 2.82 8.07
CA ILE A 230 -18.29 3.69 8.46
C ILE A 230 -17.25 3.73 7.32
N ILE A 231 -16.78 2.56 6.89
CA ILE A 231 -15.76 2.45 5.82
C ILE A 231 -16.31 3.03 4.51
N GLY A 232 -17.55 2.71 4.15
CA GLY A 232 -18.19 3.24 2.94
C GLY A 232 -18.21 4.76 2.93
N THR A 233 -18.56 5.39 4.07
CA THR A 233 -18.56 6.86 4.22
C THR A 233 -17.16 7.45 4.03
N ILE A 234 -16.13 6.85 4.64
CA ILE A 234 -14.74 7.30 4.48
C ILE A 234 -14.27 7.11 3.03
N CYS A 235 -14.65 6.00 2.39
CA CYS A 235 -14.30 5.71 0.98
C CYS A 235 -14.98 6.67 -0.04
N LEU A 236 -16.02 7.40 0.34
CA LEU A 236 -16.59 8.46 -0.51
C LEU A 236 -15.67 9.66 -0.71
N ILE A 237 -14.66 9.83 0.14
CA ILE A 237 -13.65 10.89 0.01
C ILE A 237 -12.93 10.70 -1.34
N ARG A 238 -12.99 11.75 -2.18
CA ARG A 238 -12.45 11.72 -3.56
C ARG A 238 -11.00 12.16 -3.65
N ASP A 239 -10.51 12.89 -2.65
CA ASP A 239 -9.20 13.52 -2.65
C ASP A 239 -8.20 12.67 -1.87
N ILE A 240 -7.23 12.07 -2.59
CA ILE A 240 -6.14 11.28 -1.99
C ILE A 240 -5.31 12.09 -0.99
N ASN A 241 -5.14 13.41 -1.21
CA ASN A 241 -4.33 14.23 -0.31
C ASN A 241 -4.93 14.32 1.10
N LYS A 242 -6.25 14.21 1.21
CA LYS A 242 -6.94 14.14 2.51
C LYS A 242 -6.71 12.81 3.22
N LEU A 243 -6.35 11.76 2.47
CA LEU A 243 -6.04 10.43 3.02
C LEU A 243 -4.59 10.29 3.50
N ASN A 244 -3.71 11.25 3.21
CA ASN A 244 -2.33 11.22 3.72
C ASN A 244 -2.28 11.17 5.26
N PHE A 245 -3.26 11.77 5.94
CA PHE A 245 -3.37 11.69 7.40
C PHE A 245 -3.58 10.24 7.89
N SER A 246 -4.31 9.43 7.14
CA SER A 246 -4.52 8.02 7.46
C SER A 246 -3.23 7.21 7.46
N ALA A 247 -2.29 7.55 6.56
CA ALA A 247 -1.00 6.89 6.49
C ALA A 247 -0.15 7.13 7.76
N TYR A 248 -0.20 8.34 8.33
CA TYR A 248 0.49 8.62 9.60
C TYR A 248 -0.12 7.85 10.77
N ILE A 249 -1.45 7.74 10.84
CA ILE A 249 -2.13 6.92 11.86
C ILE A 249 -1.72 5.45 11.69
N GLY A 250 -1.73 4.94 10.45
CA GLY A 250 -1.36 3.56 10.12
C GLY A 250 0.06 3.21 10.56
N VAL A 251 1.03 4.01 10.14
CA VAL A 251 2.45 3.81 10.52
C VAL A 251 2.62 3.94 12.03
N GLY A 252 1.96 4.94 12.66
CA GLY A 252 2.04 5.15 14.10
C GLY A 252 1.48 3.98 14.91
N ALA A 253 0.33 3.42 14.51
CA ALA A 253 -0.28 2.27 15.16
C ALA A 253 0.59 1.00 15.00
N CYS A 254 1.11 0.75 13.80
CA CYS A 254 2.03 -0.37 13.55
C CYS A 254 3.33 -0.21 14.33
N ALA A 255 3.92 0.99 14.34
CA ALA A 255 5.14 1.28 15.10
C ALA A 255 4.93 1.06 16.61
N TYR A 256 3.81 1.57 17.15
CA TYR A 256 3.46 1.34 18.56
C TYR A 256 3.37 -0.16 18.88
N ALA A 257 2.64 -0.93 18.06
CA ALA A 257 2.48 -2.36 18.28
C ALA A 257 3.83 -3.12 18.20
N ILE A 258 4.69 -2.78 17.22
CA ILE A 258 6.02 -3.41 17.07
C ILE A 258 6.93 -3.06 18.25
N ILE A 259 6.99 -1.78 18.64
CA ILE A 259 7.81 -1.34 19.80
C ILE A 259 7.32 -2.03 21.07
N LEU A 260 6.00 -2.14 21.25
CA LEU A 260 5.43 -2.85 22.39
C LEU A 260 5.86 -4.31 22.42
N VAL A 261 5.73 -5.02 21.29
CA VAL A 261 6.17 -6.42 21.19
C VAL A 261 7.67 -6.55 21.50
N MET A 262 8.49 -5.63 20.98
CA MET A 262 9.93 -5.61 21.23
C MET A 262 10.24 -5.40 22.73
N VAL A 263 9.61 -4.42 23.37
CA VAL A 263 9.82 -4.13 24.80
C VAL A 263 9.38 -5.29 25.69
N GLN A 264 8.28 -5.93 25.35
CA GLN A 264 7.72 -7.03 26.12
C GLN A 264 8.35 -8.40 25.81
N CYS A 265 9.07 -8.53 24.69
CA CYS A 265 9.62 -9.79 24.18
C CYS A 265 10.38 -10.58 25.26
N HIS A 266 11.33 -9.95 25.98
CA HIS A 266 12.12 -10.62 27.01
C HIS A 266 11.25 -11.17 28.15
N SER A 267 10.25 -10.42 28.57
CA SER A 267 9.34 -10.83 29.65
C SER A 267 8.49 -12.04 29.25
N TYR A 268 7.97 -12.05 28.02
CA TYR A 268 7.20 -13.17 27.50
C TYR A 268 8.07 -14.41 27.25
N TYR A 269 9.27 -14.22 26.69
CA TYR A 269 10.23 -15.32 26.52
C TYR A 269 10.58 -16.01 27.84
N LYS A 270 10.85 -15.23 28.91
CA LYS A 270 11.12 -15.78 30.25
C LYS A 270 9.93 -16.54 30.83
N HIS A 271 8.73 -15.98 30.67
CA HIS A 271 7.49 -16.64 31.10
C HIS A 271 7.29 -17.97 30.37
N TYR A 272 7.41 -17.95 29.06
CA TYR A 272 7.27 -19.12 28.19
C TYR A 272 8.27 -20.21 28.54
N LYS A 273 9.54 -19.85 28.70
CA LYS A 273 10.61 -20.77 29.13
C LYS A 273 10.33 -21.42 30.49
N ASN A 274 9.71 -20.70 31.41
CA ASN A 274 9.43 -21.21 32.76
C ASN A 274 8.17 -22.08 32.84
N THR A 275 7.22 -21.88 31.93
CA THR A 275 5.91 -22.56 31.96
C THR A 275 5.83 -23.74 31.00
N VAL A 276 6.31 -23.59 29.78
CA VAL A 276 6.14 -24.58 28.69
C VAL A 276 7.34 -25.54 28.61
N TYR A 277 8.57 -25.04 28.77
CA TYR A 277 9.77 -25.93 28.74
C TYR A 277 9.97 -26.81 29.99
N LYS A 278 9.12 -26.67 30.99
CA LYS A 278 9.17 -27.54 32.20
C LYS A 278 8.33 -28.81 32.09
N GLU A 279 7.40 -28.87 31.14
CA GLU A 279 6.69 -30.09 30.82
C GLU A 279 7.52 -30.82 29.77
N ASP A 280 8.34 -31.75 30.23
CA ASP A 280 9.26 -32.59 29.47
C ASP A 280 8.53 -33.41 28.40
N ASP A 281 8.30 -32.82 27.25
CA ASP A 281 7.97 -33.56 26.04
C ASP A 281 8.99 -33.19 24.95
N ASP A 282 9.82 -34.18 24.59
CA ASP A 282 10.92 -34.09 23.62
C ASP A 282 10.44 -33.72 22.21
N SER A 283 9.13 -33.60 22.03
CA SER A 283 8.46 -33.32 20.72
C SER A 283 8.26 -31.84 20.41
N THR A 284 8.51 -30.92 21.37
CA THR A 284 8.18 -29.50 21.23
C THR A 284 9.41 -28.60 21.22
N HIS A 285 10.16 -28.61 20.12
CA HIS A 285 11.30 -27.70 19.94
C HIS A 285 10.92 -26.48 19.09
N ALA A 286 11.42 -25.30 19.50
CA ALA A 286 11.35 -24.10 18.69
C ALA A 286 12.16 -24.29 17.39
N ASN A 287 11.55 -23.99 16.24
CA ASN A 287 12.22 -24.13 14.95
C ASN A 287 13.09 -22.89 14.63
N TRP A 288 14.39 -22.97 14.94
CA TRP A 288 15.34 -21.91 14.65
C TRP A 288 15.87 -21.94 13.23
N VAL A 289 16.18 -23.12 12.69
CA VAL A 289 16.93 -23.28 11.45
C VAL A 289 16.38 -24.37 10.54
N ASN A 290 15.51 -25.26 11.03
CA ASN A 290 15.03 -26.40 10.28
C ASN A 290 14.08 -25.94 9.14
N PHE A 291 14.60 -26.00 7.92
CA PHE A 291 13.87 -25.65 6.71
C PHE A 291 13.12 -26.85 6.07
N GLY A 292 13.45 -28.07 6.50
CA GLY A 292 12.88 -29.31 5.95
C GLY A 292 11.37 -29.37 6.06
N ASP A 293 10.82 -28.97 7.20
CA ASP A 293 9.38 -29.01 7.47
C ASP A 293 8.57 -28.09 6.53
N ALA A 294 9.19 -27.04 6.00
CA ALA A 294 8.53 -26.11 5.09
C ALA A 294 8.10 -26.77 3.77
N PHE A 295 8.79 -27.83 3.34
CA PHE A 295 8.48 -28.57 2.09
C PHE A 295 7.66 -29.83 2.32
N THR A 296 7.73 -30.43 3.51
CA THR A 296 7.09 -31.73 3.81
C THR A 296 5.66 -31.58 4.30
N SER A 297 5.33 -30.51 5.01
CA SER A 297 3.98 -30.26 5.53
C SER A 297 3.22 -29.29 4.59
N ASP A 298 2.29 -29.83 3.82
CA ASP A 298 1.27 -29.06 3.06
C ASP A 298 1.78 -27.86 2.24
N LEU A 299 3.01 -27.93 1.74
CA LEU A 299 3.64 -26.89 0.94
C LEU A 299 3.63 -25.49 1.63
N VAL A 300 3.77 -25.46 2.96
CA VAL A 300 3.71 -24.24 3.79
C VAL A 300 4.74 -23.19 3.34
N PHE A 301 5.90 -23.64 2.80
CA PHE A 301 6.88 -22.75 2.18
C PHE A 301 6.25 -21.84 1.13
N PHE A 302 5.54 -22.41 0.16
CA PHE A 302 4.99 -21.64 -0.96
C PHE A 302 3.93 -20.65 -0.48
N LYS A 303 3.07 -21.06 0.46
CA LYS A 303 2.06 -20.17 1.08
C LYS A 303 2.72 -19.00 1.80
N GLY A 304 3.75 -19.28 2.60
CA GLY A 304 4.51 -18.24 3.30
C GLY A 304 5.26 -17.33 2.34
N PHE A 305 5.84 -17.86 1.26
CA PHE A 305 6.49 -17.07 0.22
C PHE A 305 5.50 -16.14 -0.49
N ALA A 306 4.29 -16.60 -0.83
CA ALA A 306 3.23 -15.75 -1.39
C ALA A 306 2.83 -14.61 -0.42
N ASN A 307 2.73 -14.90 0.88
CA ASN A 307 2.47 -13.88 1.89
C ASN A 307 3.60 -12.84 1.97
N LEU A 308 4.86 -13.26 1.86
CA LEU A 308 6.00 -12.34 1.78
C LEU A 308 5.94 -11.47 0.51
N LEU A 309 5.59 -12.03 -0.64
CA LEU A 309 5.43 -11.26 -1.88
C LEU A 309 4.35 -10.19 -1.73
N PHE A 310 3.23 -10.52 -1.10
CA PHE A 310 2.17 -9.55 -0.81
C PHE A 310 2.63 -8.45 0.15
N ALA A 311 3.36 -8.81 1.21
CA ALA A 311 3.83 -7.85 2.23
C ALA A 311 4.73 -6.73 1.66
N TYR A 312 5.45 -7.01 0.58
CA TYR A 312 6.30 -6.04 -0.09
C TYR A 312 5.67 -5.45 -1.36
N ALA A 313 4.43 -5.82 -1.70
CA ALA A 313 3.76 -5.37 -2.92
C ALA A 313 3.29 -3.92 -2.80
N CYS A 314 4.01 -2.98 -3.41
CA CYS A 314 3.66 -1.56 -3.39
C CYS A 314 3.61 -0.91 -4.79
N GLN A 315 3.77 -1.70 -5.86
CA GLN A 315 3.95 -1.20 -7.22
C GLN A 315 2.79 -0.35 -7.72
N SER A 316 1.55 -0.67 -7.33
CA SER A 316 0.37 0.14 -7.67
C SER A 316 0.44 1.56 -7.09
N GLY A 317 1.08 1.74 -5.92
CA GLY A 317 1.28 3.03 -5.27
C GLY A 317 2.52 3.80 -5.75
N ILE A 318 3.45 3.16 -6.46
CA ILE A 318 4.71 3.77 -6.89
C ILE A 318 4.48 4.89 -7.91
N PHE A 319 3.58 4.71 -8.85
CA PHE A 319 3.36 5.67 -9.93
C PHE A 319 2.85 7.04 -9.44
N PRO A 320 1.82 7.13 -8.57
CA PRO A 320 1.40 8.41 -7.98
C PRO A 320 2.51 9.09 -7.17
N ILE A 321 3.32 8.32 -6.44
CA ILE A 321 4.45 8.87 -5.67
C ILE A 321 5.52 9.40 -6.62
N HIS A 322 5.84 8.69 -7.70
CA HIS A 322 6.81 9.07 -8.70
C HIS A 322 6.40 10.34 -9.45
N ALA A 323 5.11 10.54 -9.73
CA ALA A 323 4.59 11.75 -10.34
C ALA A 323 5.02 13.03 -9.60
N GLY A 324 5.08 12.99 -8.26
CA GLY A 324 5.56 14.11 -7.43
C GLY A 324 7.07 14.41 -7.57
N PHE A 325 7.85 13.53 -8.19
CA PHE A 325 9.28 13.73 -8.46
C PHE A 325 9.59 14.13 -9.89
N LYS A 326 8.72 13.84 -10.87
CA LYS A 326 9.01 14.06 -12.32
C LYS A 326 9.41 15.51 -12.66
N MET A 327 8.86 16.48 -11.94
CA MET A 327 9.18 17.90 -12.15
C MET A 327 10.45 18.35 -11.40
N GLN A 328 11.14 17.45 -10.71
CA GLN A 328 12.34 17.77 -9.93
C GLN A 328 13.60 17.35 -10.68
N LYS A 329 14.69 18.12 -10.47
CA LYS A 329 16.02 17.71 -10.90
C LYS A 329 16.36 16.34 -10.28
N ASP A 330 16.80 15.39 -11.11
CA ASP A 330 17.11 14.01 -10.73
C ASP A 330 15.94 13.25 -10.06
N GLY A 331 14.69 13.52 -10.49
CA GLY A 331 13.48 12.95 -9.90
C GLY A 331 13.48 11.42 -9.84
N ASP A 332 13.86 10.75 -10.92
CA ASP A 332 13.98 9.28 -10.98
C ASP A 332 15.00 8.73 -9.97
N LYS A 333 16.16 9.41 -9.83
CA LYS A 333 17.17 9.01 -8.87
C LYS A 333 16.68 9.17 -7.44
N LYS A 334 16.02 10.29 -7.13
CA LYS A 334 15.39 10.52 -5.82
C LYS A 334 14.32 9.47 -5.51
N MET A 335 13.48 9.13 -6.50
CA MET A 335 12.46 8.09 -6.32
C MET A 335 13.07 6.70 -6.09
N LYS A 336 14.14 6.33 -6.80
CA LYS A 336 14.87 5.07 -6.57
C LYS A 336 15.49 5.02 -5.18
N ILE A 337 16.07 6.12 -4.70
CA ILE A 337 16.61 6.24 -3.33
C ILE A 337 15.48 6.09 -2.31
N SER A 338 14.36 6.81 -2.49
CA SER A 338 13.20 6.69 -1.60
C SER A 338 12.66 5.26 -1.54
N SER A 339 12.64 4.58 -2.69
CA SER A 339 12.20 3.17 -2.76
C SER A 339 13.17 2.22 -2.06
N ALA A 340 14.47 2.42 -2.21
CA ALA A 340 15.48 1.63 -1.52
C ALA A 340 15.37 1.80 0.00
N LEU A 341 15.26 3.05 0.47
CA LEU A 341 15.07 3.35 1.89
C LEU A 341 13.73 2.78 2.41
N GLY A 342 12.65 2.91 1.64
CA GLY A 342 11.35 2.33 2.00
C GLY A 342 11.41 0.81 2.16
N MET A 343 12.03 0.09 1.22
CA MET A 343 12.24 -1.36 1.34
C MET A 343 13.13 -1.73 2.53
N LEU A 344 14.20 -0.95 2.78
CA LEU A 344 15.08 -1.18 3.93
C LEU A 344 14.32 -1.01 5.25
N PHE A 345 13.59 0.10 5.44
CA PHE A 345 12.81 0.34 6.65
C PHE A 345 11.73 -0.72 6.85
N THR A 346 11.02 -1.09 5.80
CA THR A 346 10.04 -2.17 5.84
C THR A 346 10.68 -3.48 6.30
N THR A 347 11.84 -3.85 5.73
CA THR A 347 12.54 -5.09 6.09
C THR A 347 13.01 -5.07 7.55
N LEU A 348 13.53 -3.95 8.03
CA LEU A 348 13.94 -3.82 9.44
C LEU A 348 12.76 -3.97 10.40
N LEU A 349 11.62 -3.38 10.08
CA LEU A 349 10.41 -3.51 10.90
C LEU A 349 9.85 -4.95 10.86
N HIS A 350 9.89 -5.63 9.71
CA HIS A 350 9.54 -7.04 9.62
C HIS A 350 10.51 -7.91 10.44
N PHE A 351 11.81 -7.64 10.41
CA PHE A 351 12.79 -8.36 11.22
C PHE A 351 12.48 -8.27 12.72
N ILE A 352 12.23 -7.06 13.20
CA ILE A 352 11.86 -6.84 14.60
C ILE A 352 10.59 -7.62 14.94
N SER A 353 9.56 -7.52 14.09
CA SER A 353 8.30 -8.21 14.31
C SER A 353 8.45 -9.74 14.30
N ILE A 354 9.22 -10.28 13.34
CA ILE A 354 9.46 -11.73 13.22
C ILE A 354 10.25 -12.24 14.42
N ILE A 355 11.39 -11.61 14.75
CA ILE A 355 12.26 -12.08 15.84
C ILE A 355 11.56 -11.96 17.17
N CYS A 356 11.02 -10.78 17.50
CA CYS A 356 10.36 -10.56 18.78
C CYS A 356 9.05 -11.36 18.89
N GLY A 357 8.33 -11.53 17.77
CA GLY A 357 7.13 -12.33 17.72
C GLY A 357 7.39 -13.81 17.94
N PHE A 358 8.38 -14.36 17.25
CA PHE A 358 8.80 -15.75 17.42
C PHE A 358 9.30 -16.02 18.84
N LEU A 359 10.12 -15.15 19.42
CA LEU A 359 10.61 -15.29 20.80
C LEU A 359 9.50 -15.20 21.85
N THR A 360 8.37 -14.57 21.52
CA THR A 360 7.25 -14.45 22.45
C THR A 360 6.52 -15.77 22.65
N ASP A 361 6.34 -16.56 21.58
CA ASP A 361 5.75 -17.89 21.59
C ASP A 361 6.33 -18.72 20.43
N PRO A 362 7.46 -19.40 20.63
CA PRO A 362 8.16 -20.10 19.56
C PRO A 362 7.53 -21.43 19.15
N ILE A 363 6.64 -22.00 19.95
CA ILE A 363 6.05 -23.32 19.67
C ILE A 363 4.63 -23.22 19.14
N THR A 364 3.79 -22.37 19.74
CA THR A 364 2.38 -22.19 19.36
C THR A 364 2.05 -20.73 19.05
N PRO A 365 2.75 -20.10 18.07
CA PRO A 365 2.50 -18.71 17.78
C PRO A 365 1.10 -18.52 17.20
N GLU A 366 0.40 -17.50 17.70
CA GLU A 366 -0.89 -17.07 17.15
C GLU A 366 -0.74 -16.55 15.71
N ASP A 367 -1.78 -16.63 14.91
CA ASP A 367 -1.81 -16.16 13.50
C ASP A 367 -1.32 -14.73 13.34
N LEU A 368 -1.67 -13.86 14.29
CA LEU A 368 -1.11 -12.52 14.39
C LEU A 368 -0.46 -12.35 15.77
N ILE A 369 0.74 -11.80 15.80
CA ILE A 369 1.45 -11.54 17.06
C ILE A 369 0.65 -10.68 18.06
N ILE A 370 -0.21 -9.79 17.57
CA ILE A 370 -1.10 -8.98 18.42
C ILE A 370 -2.26 -9.76 19.03
N TYR A 371 -2.45 -11.02 18.60
CA TYR A 371 -3.43 -11.96 19.19
C TYR A 371 -2.88 -12.73 20.36
N ARG A 372 -1.58 -12.66 20.63
CA ARG A 372 -0.94 -13.42 21.70
C ARG A 372 -1.72 -13.34 23.00
N LYS A 373 -1.72 -14.45 23.74
CA LYS A 373 -2.38 -14.53 25.05
C LYS A 373 -1.68 -13.65 26.08
N ASP A 374 -2.46 -13.07 26.99
CA ASP A 374 -1.91 -12.25 28.07
C ASP A 374 -1.16 -13.16 29.07
N LYS A 375 -0.05 -12.66 29.61
CA LYS A 375 0.77 -13.34 30.60
C LYS A 375 0.08 -13.35 31.96
N ASP A 376 0.12 -14.49 32.68
CA ASP A 376 -0.19 -14.66 34.11
C ASP A 376 -1.48 -13.96 34.61
N ASN A 377 -2.62 -14.11 34.00
CA ASN A 377 -3.84 -13.44 34.47
C ASN A 377 -3.71 -11.90 34.60
N GLY A 378 -2.53 -11.32 34.28
CA GLY A 378 -2.25 -9.89 34.33
C GLY A 378 -2.91 -9.15 33.19
N LYS A 379 -3.39 -7.89 33.35
CA LYS A 379 -3.88 -7.08 32.25
C LYS A 379 -2.70 -6.56 31.43
N ASP A 380 -2.53 -7.04 30.18
CA ASP A 380 -1.62 -6.39 29.23
C ASP A 380 -2.30 -5.17 28.61
N ILE A 381 -2.52 -4.12 29.44
CA ILE A 381 -3.18 -2.88 28.98
C ILE A 381 -2.51 -2.31 27.73
N PRO A 382 -1.18 -2.23 27.59
CA PRO A 382 -0.53 -1.79 26.37
C PRO A 382 -0.94 -2.61 25.15
N MET A 383 -1.09 -3.94 25.26
CA MET A 383 -1.53 -4.80 24.14
C MET A 383 -3.01 -4.59 23.81
N VAL A 384 -3.85 -4.34 24.81
CA VAL A 384 -5.27 -3.96 24.60
C VAL A 384 -5.37 -2.69 23.76
N ILE A 385 -4.54 -1.69 24.10
CA ILE A 385 -4.43 -0.43 23.32
C ILE A 385 -3.91 -0.70 21.91
N ALA A 386 -2.89 -1.56 21.75
CA ALA A 386 -2.35 -1.92 20.43
C ALA A 386 -3.41 -2.55 19.53
N ARG A 387 -4.23 -3.48 20.04
CA ARG A 387 -5.33 -4.11 19.31
C ARG A 387 -6.32 -3.08 18.78
N LEU A 388 -6.72 -2.13 19.63
CA LEU A 388 -7.63 -1.05 19.23
C LEU A 388 -7.00 -0.12 18.18
N LEU A 389 -5.75 0.32 18.41
CA LEU A 389 -5.07 1.23 17.49
C LEU A 389 -4.87 0.60 16.10
N VAL A 390 -4.50 -0.69 16.04
CA VAL A 390 -4.36 -1.40 14.78
C VAL A 390 -5.70 -1.57 14.08
N ALA A 391 -6.78 -1.91 14.80
CA ALA A 391 -8.12 -2.01 14.22
C ALA A 391 -8.60 -0.68 13.63
N VAL A 392 -8.41 0.43 14.37
CA VAL A 392 -8.73 1.79 13.88
C VAL A 392 -7.85 2.17 12.68
N SER A 393 -6.57 1.84 12.72
CA SER A 393 -5.64 2.05 11.61
C SER A 393 -6.10 1.36 10.33
N LEU A 394 -6.60 0.12 10.42
CA LEU A 394 -7.14 -0.62 9.29
C LEU A 394 -8.34 0.08 8.66
N ILE A 395 -9.26 0.62 9.47
CA ILE A 395 -10.41 1.38 8.97
C ILE A 395 -9.95 2.56 8.09
N PHE A 396 -8.89 3.26 8.52
CA PHE A 396 -8.34 4.39 7.77
C PHE A 396 -7.44 3.97 6.59
N THR A 397 -6.93 2.75 6.57
CA THR A 397 -6.10 2.21 5.47
C THR A 397 -6.94 1.75 4.28
N VAL A 398 -8.15 1.23 4.54
CA VAL A 398 -9.08 0.73 3.51
C VAL A 398 -9.30 1.72 2.34
N PRO A 399 -9.55 3.02 2.56
CA PRO A 399 -9.75 3.97 1.47
C PRO A 399 -8.57 4.07 0.51
N GLY A 400 -7.34 3.87 0.98
CA GLY A 400 -6.13 3.86 0.16
C GLY A 400 -6.13 2.76 -0.91
N TYR A 401 -6.67 1.58 -0.58
CA TYR A 401 -6.83 0.47 -1.52
C TYR A 401 -8.13 0.54 -2.32
N TYR A 402 -9.16 1.18 -1.77
CA TYR A 402 -10.41 1.41 -2.48
C TYR A 402 -10.25 2.42 -3.64
N PHE A 403 -9.36 3.39 -3.52
CA PHE A 403 -9.15 4.39 -4.55
C PHE A 403 -8.67 3.80 -5.89
N PRO A 404 -7.63 2.95 -5.96
CA PRO A 404 -7.23 2.26 -7.19
C PRO A 404 -8.36 1.38 -7.76
N LEU A 405 -9.11 0.68 -6.90
CA LEU A 405 -10.28 -0.11 -7.31
C LEU A 405 -11.28 0.75 -8.06
N ARG A 406 -11.69 1.86 -7.46
CA ARG A 406 -12.64 2.80 -8.06
C ARG A 406 -12.15 3.33 -9.41
N LEU A 407 -10.88 3.75 -9.50
CA LEU A 407 -10.30 4.22 -10.77
C LEU A 407 -10.28 3.13 -11.83
N SER A 408 -9.89 1.91 -11.48
CA SER A 408 -9.83 0.79 -12.43
C SER A 408 -11.22 0.45 -12.98
N VAL A 409 -12.26 0.49 -12.14
CA VAL A 409 -13.65 0.26 -12.56
C VAL A 409 -14.16 1.40 -13.45
N ILE A 410 -13.94 2.65 -13.06
CA ILE A 410 -14.35 3.81 -13.86
C ILE A 410 -13.69 3.78 -15.23
N ASN A 411 -12.38 3.55 -15.27
CA ASN A 411 -11.62 3.51 -16.53
C ASN A 411 -12.01 2.33 -17.43
N SER A 412 -12.52 1.23 -16.85
CA SER A 412 -12.91 0.04 -17.62
C SER A 412 -14.35 0.09 -18.10
N PHE A 413 -15.29 0.60 -17.30
CA PHE A 413 -16.72 0.42 -17.54
C PHE A 413 -17.48 1.72 -17.84
N THR A 414 -17.02 2.90 -17.37
CA THR A 414 -17.79 4.15 -17.45
C THR A 414 -17.20 5.20 -18.40
N LYS A 415 -16.24 4.83 -19.24
CA LYS A 415 -15.53 5.76 -20.15
C LYS A 415 -14.98 7.03 -19.45
N GLY A 416 -14.65 6.89 -18.15
CA GLY A 416 -14.09 7.98 -17.36
C GLY A 416 -15.12 8.94 -16.72
N ILE A 417 -16.42 8.73 -16.90
CA ILE A 417 -17.46 9.60 -16.32
C ILE A 417 -17.91 9.02 -14.97
N LEU A 418 -17.69 9.78 -13.90
CA LEU A 418 -18.12 9.41 -12.55
C LEU A 418 -19.28 10.31 -12.09
N THR A 419 -20.50 9.81 -12.22
CA THR A 419 -21.64 10.50 -11.60
C THR A 419 -21.64 10.31 -10.08
N THR A 420 -22.10 11.32 -9.33
CA THR A 420 -22.15 11.24 -7.85
C THR A 420 -22.99 10.07 -7.37
N LYS A 421 -24.13 9.82 -8.01
CA LYS A 421 -25.02 8.70 -7.66
C LYS A 421 -24.32 7.35 -7.86
N PHE A 422 -23.67 7.14 -9.02
CA PHE A 422 -22.90 5.91 -9.28
C PHE A 422 -21.79 5.70 -8.26
N ASN A 423 -21.04 6.75 -7.92
CA ASN A 423 -19.97 6.66 -6.93
C ASN A 423 -20.48 6.21 -5.56
N ILE A 424 -21.59 6.78 -5.08
CA ILE A 424 -22.18 6.40 -3.79
C ILE A 424 -22.62 4.94 -3.81
N ILE A 425 -23.45 4.56 -4.80
CA ILE A 425 -23.97 3.20 -4.89
C ILE A 425 -22.83 2.19 -5.03
N PHE A 426 -21.90 2.43 -5.93
CA PHE A 426 -20.76 1.54 -6.16
C PHE A 426 -19.91 1.38 -4.90
N THR A 427 -19.65 2.48 -4.15
CA THR A 427 -18.86 2.43 -2.92
C THR A 427 -19.52 1.55 -1.87
N TYR A 428 -20.79 1.79 -1.56
CA TYR A 428 -21.46 1.01 -0.53
C TYR A 428 -21.67 -0.45 -0.94
N VAL A 429 -22.03 -0.72 -2.20
CA VAL A 429 -22.17 -2.10 -2.71
C VAL A 429 -20.82 -2.84 -2.62
N SER A 430 -19.73 -2.21 -3.02
CA SER A 430 -18.40 -2.81 -2.98
C SER A 430 -17.95 -3.12 -1.54
N VAL A 431 -18.07 -2.15 -0.63
CA VAL A 431 -17.65 -2.34 0.77
C VAL A 431 -18.56 -3.36 1.47
N PHE A 432 -19.85 -3.34 1.19
CA PHE A 432 -20.79 -4.32 1.74
C PHE A 432 -20.49 -5.74 1.25
N ALA A 433 -20.19 -5.91 -0.05
CA ALA A 433 -19.77 -7.20 -0.60
C ALA A 433 -18.49 -7.72 0.09
N CYS A 434 -17.49 -6.88 0.28
CA CYS A 434 -16.28 -7.25 1.03
C CYS A 434 -16.61 -7.67 2.48
N SER A 435 -17.52 -6.95 3.14
CA SER A 435 -17.94 -7.24 4.51
C SER A 435 -18.68 -8.58 4.63
N VAL A 436 -19.52 -8.91 3.66
CA VAL A 436 -20.21 -10.22 3.61
C VAL A 436 -19.21 -11.36 3.43
N ILE A 437 -18.27 -11.22 2.48
CA ILE A 437 -17.22 -12.23 2.27
C ILE A 437 -16.37 -12.39 3.52
N ALA A 438 -15.95 -11.30 4.15
CA ALA A 438 -15.15 -11.29 5.38
C ALA A 438 -15.91 -11.92 6.58
N ALA A 439 -17.23 -11.81 6.61
CA ALA A 439 -18.04 -12.42 7.65
C ALA A 439 -18.15 -13.96 7.53
N ILE A 440 -18.00 -14.49 6.30
CA ILE A 440 -18.13 -15.92 6.00
C ILE A 440 -16.78 -16.64 6.07
N TYR A 441 -15.70 -15.98 5.62
CA TYR A 441 -14.38 -16.58 5.50
C TYR A 441 -13.42 -16.03 6.57
N ASP A 442 -12.98 -16.88 7.48
CA ASP A 442 -12.17 -16.53 8.66
C ASP A 442 -10.70 -17.02 8.62
N LYS A 443 -10.32 -17.87 7.64
CA LYS A 443 -8.93 -18.37 7.48
C LYS A 443 -7.99 -17.29 6.92
N ILE A 444 -7.55 -16.33 7.74
CA ILE A 444 -6.79 -15.12 7.34
C ILE A 444 -5.47 -15.47 6.62
N LEU A 445 -4.71 -16.45 7.13
CA LEU A 445 -3.42 -16.82 6.53
C LEU A 445 -3.56 -17.39 5.13
N ASN A 446 -4.61 -18.16 4.87
CA ASN A 446 -4.92 -18.68 3.54
C ASN A 446 -5.34 -17.53 2.61
N TYR A 447 -6.15 -16.60 3.14
CA TYR A 447 -6.57 -15.43 2.39
C TYR A 447 -5.39 -14.57 1.92
N LEU A 448 -4.41 -14.35 2.79
CA LEU A 448 -3.17 -13.62 2.44
C LEU A 448 -2.38 -14.35 1.33
N SER A 449 -2.39 -15.69 1.31
CA SER A 449 -1.74 -16.46 0.25
C SER A 449 -2.42 -16.27 -1.12
N TYR A 450 -3.75 -16.20 -1.16
CA TYR A 450 -4.51 -15.87 -2.38
C TYR A 450 -4.21 -14.46 -2.88
N ILE A 451 -4.17 -13.47 -1.98
CA ILE A 451 -3.80 -12.10 -2.35
C ILE A 451 -2.34 -12.07 -2.84
N GLY A 452 -1.45 -12.83 -2.20
CA GLY A 452 -0.06 -12.97 -2.60
C GLY A 452 0.09 -13.45 -4.04
N PHE A 453 -0.66 -14.46 -4.43
CA PHE A 453 -0.68 -14.93 -5.82
C PHE A 453 -1.12 -13.84 -6.81
N ILE A 454 -2.20 -13.12 -6.52
CA ILE A 454 -2.68 -12.06 -7.40
C ILE A 454 -1.71 -10.89 -7.45
N SER A 455 -1.09 -10.55 -6.32
CA SER A 455 -0.13 -9.44 -6.22
C SER A 455 1.09 -9.61 -7.12
N VAL A 456 1.50 -10.86 -7.40
CA VAL A 456 2.67 -11.16 -8.25
C VAL A 456 2.49 -10.64 -9.67
N PHE A 457 1.29 -10.72 -10.22
CA PHE A 457 1.02 -10.18 -11.55
C PHE A 457 1.23 -8.66 -11.58
N ILE A 458 0.73 -7.96 -10.57
CA ILE A 458 0.83 -6.50 -10.46
C ILE A 458 2.26 -6.06 -10.11
N SER A 459 2.93 -6.84 -9.24
CA SER A 459 4.24 -6.46 -8.70
C SER A 459 5.42 -6.91 -9.55
N PHE A 460 5.29 -7.95 -10.36
CA PHE A 460 6.39 -8.49 -11.15
C PHE A 460 6.05 -8.59 -12.64
N LEU A 461 4.98 -9.28 -13.01
CA LEU A 461 4.72 -9.56 -14.42
C LEU A 461 4.48 -8.27 -15.22
N PHE A 462 3.54 -7.43 -14.83
CA PHE A 462 3.26 -6.18 -15.55
C PHE A 462 4.44 -5.22 -15.55
N PRO A 463 5.11 -4.89 -14.42
CA PRO A 463 6.29 -4.02 -14.42
C PRO A 463 7.40 -4.48 -15.36
N ILE A 464 7.66 -5.79 -15.42
CA ILE A 464 8.70 -6.36 -16.26
C ILE A 464 8.31 -6.27 -17.74
N LEU A 465 7.08 -6.66 -18.09
CA LEU A 465 6.58 -6.55 -19.46
C LEU A 465 6.62 -5.09 -19.95
N LEU A 466 6.23 -4.14 -19.10
CA LEU A 466 6.30 -2.71 -19.41
C LEU A 466 7.73 -2.24 -19.61
N ASN A 467 8.66 -2.66 -18.75
CA ASN A 467 10.07 -2.32 -18.91
C ASN A 467 10.65 -2.88 -20.20
N ILE A 468 10.37 -4.15 -20.54
CA ILE A 468 10.82 -4.78 -21.78
C ILE A 468 10.30 -3.99 -22.99
N LYS A 469 9.00 -3.69 -23.03
CA LYS A 469 8.39 -2.90 -24.12
C LYS A 469 8.95 -1.48 -24.17
N SER A 470 9.21 -0.86 -23.03
CA SER A 470 9.71 0.52 -22.94
C SER A 470 11.17 0.66 -23.40
N THR A 471 11.97 -0.41 -23.39
CA THR A 471 13.37 -0.36 -23.84
C THR A 471 13.52 -0.30 -25.35
N GLY A 472 12.50 -0.70 -26.10
CA GLY A 472 12.57 -0.83 -27.58
C GLY A 472 13.56 -1.91 -28.06
N LYS A 473 14.25 -2.62 -27.15
CA LYS A 473 15.20 -3.67 -27.47
C LYS A 473 14.48 -4.99 -27.72
N LYS A 474 15.06 -5.84 -28.57
CA LYS A 474 14.52 -7.18 -28.83
C LYS A 474 14.35 -7.95 -27.52
N PHE A 475 13.33 -8.79 -27.44
CA PHE A 475 13.06 -9.65 -26.27
C PHE A 475 14.25 -10.54 -25.91
N THR A 476 14.97 -11.01 -26.92
CA THR A 476 16.20 -11.84 -26.78
C THR A 476 17.41 -11.11 -26.21
N TYR A 477 17.32 -9.78 -25.98
CA TYR A 477 18.39 -9.06 -25.27
C TYR A 477 18.53 -9.64 -23.86
N TRP A 478 19.73 -10.08 -23.49
CA TRP A 478 19.99 -10.89 -22.29
C TRP A 478 19.39 -10.33 -20.98
N LYS A 479 19.38 -8.98 -20.82
CA LYS A 479 18.77 -8.35 -19.64
C LYS A 479 17.24 -8.47 -19.63
N ASN A 480 16.60 -8.35 -20.79
CA ASN A 480 15.14 -8.51 -20.91
C ASN A 480 14.75 -9.97 -20.68
N LEU A 481 15.56 -10.90 -21.19
CA LEU A 481 15.33 -12.32 -21.00
C LEU A 481 15.48 -12.73 -19.52
N LEU A 482 16.53 -12.23 -18.86
CA LEU A 482 16.72 -12.47 -17.42
C LEU A 482 15.56 -11.91 -16.59
N ASP A 483 15.15 -10.65 -16.87
CA ASP A 483 14.01 -10.01 -16.23
C ASP A 483 12.74 -10.87 -16.40
N PHE A 484 12.50 -11.39 -17.59
CA PHE A 484 11.33 -12.22 -17.90
C PHE A 484 11.37 -13.59 -17.22
N ILE A 485 12.51 -14.28 -17.28
CA ILE A 485 12.70 -15.58 -16.60
C ILE A 485 12.43 -15.44 -15.10
N LEU A 486 12.97 -14.40 -14.47
CA LEU A 486 12.77 -14.15 -13.06
C LEU A 486 11.29 -13.90 -12.72
N ALA A 487 10.57 -13.14 -13.57
CA ALA A 487 9.13 -12.96 -13.40
C ALA A 487 8.36 -14.28 -13.49
N ILE A 488 8.68 -15.12 -14.47
CA ILE A 488 8.04 -16.43 -14.63
C ILE A 488 8.30 -17.32 -13.43
N VAL A 489 9.54 -17.36 -12.92
CA VAL A 489 9.87 -18.15 -11.70
C VAL A 489 9.03 -17.69 -10.52
N VAL A 490 8.95 -16.38 -10.26
CA VAL A 490 8.13 -15.83 -9.15
C VAL A 490 6.65 -16.14 -9.35
N CYS A 491 6.14 -16.04 -10.59
CA CYS A 491 4.74 -16.40 -10.91
C CYS A 491 4.47 -17.90 -10.68
N ALA A 492 5.42 -18.78 -11.08
CA ALA A 492 5.30 -20.21 -10.88
C ALA A 492 5.28 -20.59 -9.39
N LEU A 493 6.17 -20.00 -8.58
CA LEU A 493 6.18 -20.20 -7.12
C LEU A 493 4.87 -19.73 -6.48
N ALA A 494 4.33 -18.60 -6.90
CA ALA A 494 3.05 -18.09 -6.40
C ALA A 494 1.86 -18.94 -6.85
N LEU A 495 1.91 -19.54 -8.05
CA LEU A 495 0.88 -20.48 -8.52
C LEU A 495 0.87 -21.76 -7.68
N VAL A 496 2.03 -22.30 -7.33
CA VAL A 496 2.13 -23.45 -6.41
C VAL A 496 1.53 -23.10 -5.05
N ALA A 497 1.79 -21.89 -4.54
CA ALA A 497 1.20 -21.40 -3.31
C ALA A 497 -0.34 -21.35 -3.38
N PHE A 498 -0.87 -20.85 -4.50
CA PHE A 498 -2.32 -20.79 -4.72
C PHE A 498 -2.95 -22.18 -4.70
N VAL A 499 -2.37 -23.14 -5.43
CA VAL A 499 -2.84 -24.53 -5.49
C VAL A 499 -2.75 -25.20 -4.11
N ALA A 500 -1.67 -24.99 -3.38
CA ALA A 500 -1.49 -25.51 -2.03
C ALA A 500 -2.55 -24.97 -1.06
N THR A 501 -2.83 -23.66 -1.14
CA THR A 501 -3.87 -23.03 -0.30
C THR A 501 -5.26 -23.52 -0.65
N LEU A 502 -5.54 -23.69 -1.95
CA LEU A 502 -6.84 -24.22 -2.41
C LEU A 502 -7.05 -25.66 -1.94
N LYS A 503 -6.01 -26.50 -1.96
CA LYS A 503 -6.07 -27.86 -1.42
C LYS A 503 -6.46 -27.84 0.06
N ASP A 504 -5.83 -26.98 0.88
CA ASP A 504 -6.17 -26.89 2.31
C ASP A 504 -7.62 -26.47 2.56
N ASP A 505 -8.14 -25.55 1.74
CA ASP A 505 -9.52 -25.09 1.91
C ASP A 505 -10.56 -26.14 1.48
N ILE A 506 -10.17 -27.08 0.61
CA ILE A 506 -11.04 -28.19 0.17
C ILE A 506 -10.97 -29.38 1.15
N THR A 507 -9.79 -29.64 1.72
CA THR A 507 -9.56 -30.84 2.56
C THR A 507 -9.70 -30.58 4.06
N GLY A 508 -9.68 -29.34 4.51
CA GLY A 508 -9.84 -28.90 5.91
C GLY A 508 -11.17 -28.27 6.16
#